data_c02a77f883781b4599b79259638d9624
#
_entry.id   c02a77f883781b4599b79259638d9624
#
_cell.length_a   1.000
_cell.length_b   1.000
_cell.length_c   1.000
_cell.angle_alpha   90.00
_cell.angle_beta   90.00
_cell.angle_gamma   90.00
#
_symmetry.space_group_name_H-M   'P 1'
#
loop_
_entity.id
_entity.type
_entity.pdbx_description
1 polymer ?
#
loop_
_entity_poly.entity_id
_entity_poly.type
_entity_poly.pdbx_seq_one_letter_code
_entity_poly.pdbx_strand_id
1 'polypeptide(L)'
;VREFAVERFEAMERRYAPAIEAAGSDITARAQALSDALSRDGFVASAQTIEAKAPLPAALSSVQLCQGHCPIQQLAAQFPVFCDVETEVFSRLVGVDVRRLSTLARGGHVCTTHIPTGRPAAVGTTGPDAPGNPDEVSNHLQERP
;
A
#
# COMPACT_ATOMS: atom_id res chain seq x y z
N VAL A 1 -21.37 6.05 6.06
CA VAL A 1 -20.05 6.63 6.24
C VAL A 1 -19.00 5.91 5.37
N ARG A 2 -19.07 4.58 5.30
CA ARG A 2 -18.10 3.87 4.48
C ARG A 2 -18.21 4.26 3.00
N GLU A 3 -19.43 4.44 2.52
CA GLU A 3 -19.62 4.81 1.11
C GLU A 3 -18.97 6.15 0.82
N PHE A 4 -19.07 7.09 1.72
CA PHE A 4 -18.46 8.38 1.54
C PHE A 4 -16.93 8.25 1.56
N ALA A 5 -16.39 7.42 2.45
CA ALA A 5 -14.96 7.21 2.51
C ALA A 5 -14.46 6.56 1.22
N VAL A 6 -15.18 5.57 0.73
CA VAL A 6 -14.80 4.89 -0.51
C VAL A 6 -14.80 5.87 -1.66
N GLU A 7 -15.84 6.68 -1.77
CA GLU A 7 -15.93 7.62 -2.87
C GLU A 7 -14.77 8.61 -2.83
N ARG A 8 -14.45 9.10 -1.64
CA ARG A 8 -13.37 10.06 -1.49
C ARG A 8 -12.03 9.46 -1.89
N PHE A 9 -11.74 8.28 -1.42
CA PHE A 9 -10.43 7.70 -1.66
C PHE A 9 -10.32 7.07 -3.04
N GLU A 10 -11.41 6.63 -3.63
CA GLU A 10 -11.37 6.19 -5.02
C GLU A 10 -11.13 7.37 -5.95
N ALA A 11 -11.66 8.54 -5.63
CA ALA A 11 -11.35 9.73 -6.41
C ALA A 11 -9.87 10.06 -6.30
N MET A 12 -9.30 9.91 -5.11
CA MET A 12 -7.88 10.12 -4.92
C MET A 12 -7.08 9.11 -5.72
N GLU A 13 -7.50 7.85 -5.70
CA GLU A 13 -6.83 6.81 -6.45
C GLU A 13 -6.79 7.14 -7.94
N ARG A 14 -7.90 7.60 -8.48
CA ARG A 14 -7.95 7.95 -9.90
C ARG A 14 -6.99 9.10 -10.23
N ARG A 15 -6.85 10.05 -9.31
CA ARG A 15 -5.94 11.17 -9.54
C ARG A 15 -4.49 10.75 -9.46
N TYR A 16 -4.17 9.81 -8.58
CA TYR A 16 -2.79 9.43 -8.33
C TYR A 16 -2.30 8.33 -9.26
N ALA A 17 -3.20 7.50 -9.76
CA ALA A 17 -2.80 6.31 -10.53
C ALA A 17 -1.87 6.61 -11.70
N PRO A 18 -2.10 7.64 -12.52
CA PRO A 18 -1.19 7.84 -13.64
C PRO A 18 0.25 8.09 -13.22
N ALA A 19 0.47 8.86 -12.16
CA ALA A 19 1.81 9.17 -11.72
C ALA A 19 2.48 7.94 -11.12
N ILE A 20 1.71 7.13 -10.41
CA ILE A 20 2.28 5.95 -9.79
C ILE A 20 2.54 4.88 -10.83
N GLU A 21 1.67 4.73 -11.81
CA GLU A 21 1.90 3.78 -12.89
C GLU A 21 3.10 4.17 -13.71
N ALA A 22 3.36 5.46 -13.87
CA ALA A 22 4.51 5.92 -14.61
C ALA A 22 5.82 5.54 -13.91
N ALA A 23 5.76 5.22 -12.63
CA ALA A 23 6.96 4.80 -11.91
C ALA A 23 7.33 3.34 -12.19
N GLY A 24 6.51 2.63 -12.94
CA GLY A 24 6.82 1.25 -13.35
C GLY A 24 6.42 0.24 -12.30
N SER A 25 7.13 -0.87 -12.25
CA SER A 25 6.75 -1.95 -11.35
C SER A 25 7.60 -1.98 -10.07
N ASP A 26 8.57 -1.08 -9.93
CA ASP A 26 9.39 -1.07 -8.72
C ASP A 26 8.60 -0.49 -7.57
N ILE A 27 8.43 -1.25 -6.51
CA ILE A 27 7.58 -0.84 -5.41
C ILE A 27 8.14 0.39 -4.71
N THR A 28 9.46 0.50 -4.58
CA THR A 28 10.06 1.66 -3.95
C THR A 28 9.76 2.92 -4.76
N ALA A 29 9.84 2.84 -6.08
CA ALA A 29 9.55 3.98 -6.94
C ALA A 29 8.06 4.35 -6.86
N ARG A 30 7.19 3.34 -6.77
CA ARG A 30 5.76 3.61 -6.63
C ARG A 30 5.45 4.25 -5.28
N ALA A 31 6.13 3.80 -4.23
CA ALA A 31 5.94 4.39 -2.90
C ALA A 31 6.39 5.85 -2.89
N GLN A 32 7.48 6.16 -3.58
CA GLN A 32 7.95 7.53 -3.65
C GLN A 32 6.94 8.39 -4.44
N ALA A 33 6.41 7.86 -5.53
CA ALA A 33 5.42 8.60 -6.31
C ALA A 33 4.15 8.85 -5.48
N LEU A 34 3.76 7.88 -4.66
CA LEU A 34 2.62 8.04 -3.78
C LEU A 34 2.91 9.14 -2.74
N SER A 35 4.11 9.13 -2.16
CA SER A 35 4.50 10.15 -1.21
C SER A 35 4.45 11.54 -1.82
N ASP A 36 4.93 11.67 -3.07
CA ASP A 36 4.93 12.96 -3.73
C ASP A 36 3.50 13.44 -4.01
N ALA A 37 2.63 12.53 -4.42
CA ALA A 37 1.23 12.89 -4.69
C ALA A 37 0.53 13.31 -3.41
N LEU A 38 0.78 12.58 -2.32
CA LEU A 38 0.17 12.91 -1.03
C LEU A 38 0.64 14.27 -0.55
N SER A 39 1.92 14.60 -0.75
CA SER A 39 2.43 15.88 -0.30
C SER A 39 1.79 17.02 -1.07
N ARG A 40 1.50 16.81 -2.34
CA ARG A 40 0.81 17.84 -3.12
C ARG A 40 -0.62 18.07 -2.61
N ASP A 41 -1.19 17.06 -1.97
CA ASP A 41 -2.54 17.16 -1.44
C ASP A 41 -2.55 17.56 0.05
N GLY A 42 -1.43 17.93 0.61
CA GLY A 42 -1.40 18.46 1.97
C GLY A 42 -1.14 17.46 3.08
N PHE A 43 -0.76 16.22 2.74
CA PHE A 43 -0.53 15.21 3.78
C PHE A 43 0.88 15.30 4.38
N VAL A 44 1.74 16.13 3.86
CA VAL A 44 3.11 16.28 4.33
C VAL A 44 3.76 14.91 4.43
N ALA A 45 3.87 14.25 3.30
CA ALA A 45 4.31 12.85 3.28
C ALA A 45 5.79 12.73 2.94
N SER A 46 6.40 11.67 3.44
CA SER A 46 7.76 11.31 3.08
C SER A 46 7.87 9.80 3.03
N ALA A 47 8.82 9.30 2.26
CA ALA A 47 9.03 7.87 2.12
C ALA A 47 10.48 7.57 2.51
N GLN A 48 10.66 6.61 3.42
CA GLN A 48 11.98 6.24 3.88
C GLN A 48 12.23 4.79 3.57
N THR A 49 13.29 4.49 2.84
CA THR A 49 13.62 3.13 2.49
C THR A 49 14.35 2.46 3.65
N ILE A 50 13.95 1.24 3.97
CA ILE A 50 14.58 0.47 5.01
C ILE A 50 15.03 -0.82 4.37
N GLU A 51 16.34 -1.00 4.22
CA GLU A 51 16.86 -2.19 3.60
C GLU A 51 17.24 -3.20 4.64
N ALA A 52 16.79 -4.43 4.46
CA ALA A 52 17.18 -5.51 5.35
C ALA A 52 18.56 -5.97 4.93
N LYS A 53 19.49 -6.02 5.87
CA LYS A 53 20.85 -6.43 5.60
C LYS A 53 21.13 -7.76 6.24
N ALA A 54 22.12 -8.46 5.72
CA ALA A 54 22.47 -9.75 6.27
C ALA A 54 22.71 -9.61 7.76
N PRO A 55 22.31 -10.61 8.56
CA PRO A 55 21.77 -11.90 8.09
C PRO A 55 20.28 -11.90 7.74
N LEU A 56 19.63 -10.76 7.76
CA LEU A 56 18.22 -10.74 7.47
C LEU A 56 17.98 -10.87 5.96
N PRO A 57 16.93 -11.57 5.56
CA PRO A 57 16.64 -11.73 4.14
C PRO A 57 16.27 -10.41 3.49
N ALA A 58 16.67 -10.22 2.24
CA ALA A 58 16.31 -9.01 1.51
C ALA A 58 14.80 -8.86 1.39
N ALA A 59 14.07 -9.95 1.47
CA ALA A 59 12.61 -9.87 1.38
C ALA A 59 12.00 -9.06 2.52
N LEU A 60 12.75 -8.78 3.58
CA LEU A 60 12.23 -7.99 4.68
C LEU A 60 12.45 -6.48 4.47
N SER A 61 13.01 -6.09 3.33
CA SER A 61 13.16 -4.67 3.03
C SER A 61 11.80 -4.02 2.85
N SER A 62 11.71 -2.75 3.14
CA SER A 62 10.45 -2.04 3.07
C SER A 62 10.65 -0.55 2.86
N VAL A 63 9.56 0.14 2.59
CA VAL A 63 9.54 1.60 2.62
C VAL A 63 8.55 1.97 3.71
N GLN A 64 8.90 2.93 4.55
CA GLN A 64 7.95 3.47 5.48
C GLN A 64 7.45 4.78 4.92
N LEU A 65 6.16 4.86 4.69
CA LEU A 65 5.52 6.06 4.20
C LEU A 65 4.97 6.78 5.42
N CYS A 66 5.43 7.99 5.65
CA CYS A 66 5.02 8.77 6.81
C CYS A 66 4.21 9.97 6.36
N GLN A 67 3.08 10.21 7.00
CA GLN A 67 2.24 11.36 6.71
C GLN A 67 2.18 12.20 7.97
N GLY A 68 2.77 13.37 7.94
CA GLY A 68 2.82 14.26 9.10
C GLY A 68 1.57 15.09 9.30
N HIS A 69 0.65 15.05 8.38
CA HIS A 69 -0.61 15.78 8.49
C HIS A 69 -1.71 15.00 7.77
N CYS A 70 -2.88 14.99 8.33
CA CYS A 70 -4.04 14.35 7.71
C CYS A 70 -5.14 15.41 7.59
N PRO A 71 -5.48 15.81 6.37
CA PRO A 71 -6.50 16.86 6.18
C PRO A 71 -7.86 16.52 6.76
N ILE A 72 -8.12 15.24 6.99
CA ILE A 72 -9.41 14.83 7.54
C ILE A 72 -9.23 14.17 8.91
N GLN A 73 -8.21 14.60 9.65
CA GLN A 73 -7.86 13.91 10.90
C GLN A 73 -9.04 13.85 11.88
N GLN A 74 -9.80 14.91 12.02
CA GLN A 74 -10.89 14.90 12.97
C GLN A 74 -12.00 13.97 12.52
N LEU A 75 -12.28 13.93 11.25
CA LEU A 75 -13.29 13.05 10.72
C LEU A 75 -12.85 11.59 10.86
N ALA A 76 -11.58 11.31 10.57
CA ALA A 76 -11.06 9.96 10.68
C ALA A 76 -11.02 9.49 12.14
N ALA A 77 -10.85 10.41 13.08
CA ALA A 77 -10.86 10.05 14.49
C ALA A 77 -12.24 9.57 14.92
N GLN A 78 -13.28 10.13 14.34
CA GLN A 78 -14.63 9.70 14.67
C GLN A 78 -15.04 8.48 13.86
N PHE A 79 -14.53 8.34 12.66
CA PHE A 79 -14.92 7.25 11.78
C PHE A 79 -13.65 6.57 11.24
N PRO A 80 -13.10 5.61 11.97
CA PRO A 80 -11.84 4.96 11.58
C PRO A 80 -11.89 4.30 10.19
N VAL A 81 -13.08 4.07 9.66
CA VAL A 81 -13.20 3.48 8.33
C VAL A 81 -12.48 4.34 7.28
N PHE A 82 -12.30 5.64 7.51
CA PHE A 82 -11.58 6.47 6.56
C PHE A 82 -10.12 6.01 6.44
N CYS A 83 -9.49 5.66 7.56
CA CYS A 83 -8.12 5.18 7.52
C CYS A 83 -8.04 3.80 6.89
N ASP A 84 -9.04 2.95 7.11
CA ASP A 84 -9.05 1.62 6.52
C ASP A 84 -9.18 1.69 5.01
N VAL A 85 -10.06 2.53 4.51
CA VAL A 85 -10.26 2.66 3.07
C VAL A 85 -9.01 3.28 2.43
N GLU A 86 -8.40 4.25 3.09
CA GLU A 86 -7.18 4.85 2.57
C GLU A 86 -6.10 3.77 2.43
N THR A 87 -5.96 2.92 3.43
CA THR A 87 -4.95 1.87 3.39
C THR A 87 -5.23 0.90 2.24
N GLU A 88 -6.49 0.58 1.99
CA GLU A 88 -6.84 -0.29 0.86
C GLU A 88 -6.46 0.36 -0.46
N VAL A 89 -6.68 1.66 -0.60
CA VAL A 89 -6.34 2.36 -1.82
C VAL A 89 -4.81 2.38 -2.00
N PHE A 90 -4.08 2.59 -0.91
CA PHE A 90 -2.62 2.58 -1.00
C PHE A 90 -2.12 1.21 -1.48
N SER A 91 -2.72 0.13 -0.99
CA SER A 91 -2.32 -1.21 -1.44
C SER A 91 -2.52 -1.38 -2.94
N ARG A 92 -3.64 -0.90 -3.44
CA ARG A 92 -3.89 -1.02 -4.88
C ARG A 92 -2.93 -0.14 -5.69
N LEU A 93 -2.62 1.05 -5.20
CA LEU A 93 -1.76 1.96 -5.94
C LEU A 93 -0.32 1.45 -5.99
N VAL A 94 0.20 0.92 -4.89
CA VAL A 94 1.58 0.46 -4.90
C VAL A 94 1.71 -0.99 -5.37
N GLY A 95 0.65 -1.75 -5.37
CA GLY A 95 0.67 -3.10 -5.91
C GLY A 95 1.05 -4.20 -4.93
N VAL A 96 1.11 -3.89 -3.64
CA VAL A 96 1.33 -4.91 -2.60
C VAL A 96 0.51 -4.53 -1.41
N ASP A 97 0.22 -5.48 -0.56
CA ASP A 97 -0.52 -5.20 0.66
C ASP A 97 0.33 -4.35 1.57
N VAL A 98 -0.21 -3.25 2.02
CA VAL A 98 0.49 -2.36 2.95
C VAL A 98 -0.16 -2.48 4.32
N ARG A 99 0.57 -2.07 5.34
CA ARG A 99 0.07 -2.18 6.70
C ARG A 99 0.22 -0.87 7.40
N ARG A 100 -0.85 -0.39 8.00
CA ARG A 100 -0.81 0.85 8.75
C ARG A 100 -0.30 0.56 10.15
N LEU A 101 0.75 1.27 10.56
CA LEU A 101 1.34 1.04 11.87
C LEU A 101 0.84 2.04 12.91
N SER A 102 0.60 3.28 12.53
CA SER A 102 0.08 4.27 13.44
C SER A 102 -0.72 5.30 12.66
N THR A 103 -1.59 6.03 13.31
CA THR A 103 -2.35 7.07 12.64
C THR A 103 -2.44 8.31 13.52
N LEU A 104 -2.51 9.46 12.85
CA LEU A 104 -2.76 10.71 13.55
C LEU A 104 -4.13 10.71 14.18
N ALA A 105 -5.09 10.06 13.54
CA ALA A 105 -6.46 10.01 14.06
C ALA A 105 -6.54 9.30 15.40
N ARG A 106 -5.59 8.42 15.71
CA ARG A 106 -5.61 7.70 16.97
C ARG A 106 -4.53 8.21 17.92
N GLY A 107 -4.09 9.42 17.72
CA GLY A 107 -3.15 10.04 18.65
C GLY A 107 -1.69 9.84 18.33
N GLY A 108 -1.37 9.21 17.21
CA GLY A 108 0.04 9.10 16.80
C GLY A 108 0.55 10.45 16.34
N HIS A 109 1.88 10.59 16.33
CA HIS A 109 2.48 11.84 15.84
C HIS A 109 2.50 11.89 14.33
N VAL A 110 2.49 10.76 13.67
CA VAL A 110 2.43 10.69 12.21
C VAL A 110 1.66 9.44 11.84
N CYS A 111 1.12 9.42 10.63
CA CYS A 111 0.56 8.19 10.09
C CYS A 111 1.70 7.45 9.43
N THR A 112 1.96 6.22 9.82
CA THR A 112 3.04 5.43 9.28
C THR A 112 2.46 4.20 8.59
N THR A 113 2.86 3.98 7.35
CA THR A 113 2.41 2.84 6.57
C THR A 113 3.63 2.04 6.13
N HIS A 114 3.59 0.74 6.39
CA HIS A 114 4.68 -0.17 6.04
C HIS A 114 4.37 -0.73 4.66
N ILE A 115 5.31 -0.58 3.72
CA ILE A 115 5.15 -1.06 2.36
C ILE A 115 6.30 -2.05 2.10
N PRO A 116 6.02 -3.35 2.02
CA PRO A 116 7.09 -4.32 1.79
C PRO A 116 7.61 -4.20 0.36
N THR A 117 8.93 -4.17 0.21
CA THR A 117 9.54 -4.01 -1.11
C THR A 117 10.31 -5.24 -1.55
N GLY A 118 10.29 -6.30 -0.77
CA GLY A 118 11.01 -7.50 -1.16
C GLY A 118 10.36 -8.32 -2.24
N ARG A 119 9.22 -7.90 -2.75
CA ARG A 119 8.53 -8.58 -3.82
C ARG A 119 8.23 -7.61 -4.91
N PRO A 120 8.13 -8.06 -6.13
CA PRO A 120 7.72 -7.17 -7.22
C PRO A 120 6.25 -6.79 -7.06
N ALA A 121 5.86 -5.67 -7.60
CA ALA A 121 4.47 -5.24 -7.54
C ALA A 121 3.61 -6.19 -8.35
N ALA A 122 2.38 -6.37 -7.90
CA ALA A 122 1.46 -7.27 -8.55
C ALA A 122 0.77 -6.57 -9.69
N VAL A 123 1.49 -6.00 -10.57
CA VAL A 123 0.93 -5.23 -11.61
C VAL A 123 0.28 -6.09 -12.66
N GLY A 124 -0.80 -5.77 -13.07
CA GLY A 124 -1.45 -6.46 -14.13
C GLY A 124 -2.05 -7.76 -13.79
N THR A 125 -1.90 -8.14 -12.74
CA THR A 125 -2.32 -9.39 -12.47
C THR A 125 -3.60 -9.32 -12.11
N THR A 126 -4.33 -9.58 -12.68
CA THR A 126 -5.49 -9.53 -12.28
C THR A 126 -5.96 -10.75 -12.17
N GLY A 127 -5.84 -11.18 -11.90
CA GLY A 127 -6.25 -12.19 -12.05
C GLY A 127 -6.59 -13.26 -11.45
N PRO A 128 -7.57 -13.63 -11.53
CA PRO A 128 -7.97 -14.79 -10.93
C PRO A 128 -7.15 -15.88 -11.43
N ASP A 129 -6.56 -15.67 -12.45
CA ASP A 129 -5.85 -16.71 -12.95
C ASP A 129 -4.58 -16.82 -12.37
N ALA A 130 -4.09 -15.94 -12.00
CA ALA A 130 -2.76 -16.00 -11.58
C ALA A 130 -2.50 -17.23 -10.87
N PRO A 131 -2.99 -17.48 -9.98
CA PRO A 131 -2.61 -18.53 -9.18
C PRO A 131 -3.03 -19.79 -9.64
N GLY A 132 -3.91 -19.94 -9.93
CA GLY A 132 -4.30 -21.03 -10.28
C GLY A 132 -3.42 -22.05 -10.50
N ASN A 133 -2.74 -22.45 -10.01
CA ASN A 133 -1.87 -23.40 -10.25
C ASN A 133 -2.49 -24.72 -10.05
N PRO A 134 -3.32 -25.09 -10.76
CA PRO A 134 -3.95 -26.36 -10.66
C PRO A 134 -2.92 -27.46 -10.80
N ASP A 135 -1.90 -27.14 -11.44
CA ASP A 135 -0.89 -28.14 -11.66
C ASP A 135 -0.26 -28.58 -10.37
N GLU A 136 -0.08 -27.68 -9.48
CA GLU A 136 0.48 -28.04 -8.24
C GLU A 136 -0.40 -28.98 -7.53
N VAL A 137 -1.63 -28.75 -7.59
CA VAL A 137 -2.54 -29.59 -6.87
C VAL A 137 -2.52 -30.97 -7.47
N SER A 138 -2.46 -31.01 -8.75
CA SER A 138 -2.46 -32.30 -9.38
C SER A 138 -1.23 -33.08 -9.02
N ASN A 139 -0.14 -32.45 -9.06
CA ASN A 139 1.06 -33.14 -8.73
C ASN A 139 1.00 -33.66 -7.33
N HIS A 140 0.50 -32.86 -6.47
CA HIS A 140 0.46 -33.28 -5.10
C HIS A 140 -0.38 -34.51 -4.93
N LEU A 141 -1.47 -34.58 -5.63
CA LEU A 141 -2.29 -35.72 -5.51
C LEU A 141 -1.66 -36.92 -6.12
N GLN A 142 -0.94 -36.73 -7.15
CA GLN A 142 -0.39 -37.87 -7.78
C GLN A 142 0.69 -38.53 -7.00
N GLU A 143 1.32 -37.82 -6.17
CA GLU A 143 2.33 -38.41 -5.39
C GLU A 143 1.80 -39.26 -4.33
N ARG A 144 0.58 -39.35 -4.15
CA ARG A 144 0.13 -40.16 -3.16
C ARG A 144 -0.13 -41.45 -3.73
N PRO A 145 0.39 -42.45 -3.38
CA PRO A 145 0.18 -43.78 -3.90
C PRO A 145 -1.14 -44.32 -3.44
#